data_dc99200f8e2c6b0cc04620526f4f4ee2
#
_entry.id   dc99200f8e2c6b0cc04620526f4f4ee2
#
_cell.length_a   1.000
_cell.length_b   1.000
_cell.length_c   1.000
_cell.angle_alpha   90.00
_cell.angle_beta   90.00
_cell.angle_gamma   90.00
#
_symmetry.space_group_name_H-M   'P 1'
#
loop_
_entity.id
_entity.type
_entity.pdbx_description
1 polymer ?
#
loop_
_entity_poly.entity_id
_entity_poly.type
_entity_poly.pdbx_seq_one_letter_code
_entity_poly.pdbx_strand_id
1 'polypeptide(L)'
;MEFNEIRKEANKKVLEIMSIINTGNNFEYFSDLDSIQYRIKSDNSIIATMQKVGDNIYNVYDLIGIRYIFNDLTNYKQLKDYIVNNPNFEIVEIKNYLQDGHPEDPNYKALHIRMKYHNFPCEVEFMDVKMAEHVVKTHAEYKNGLLK
;
A
#
# COMPACT_ATOMS: atom_id res chain seq x y z
N MET A 1 8.42 22.55 2.74
CA MET A 1 8.60 21.84 1.46
C MET A 1 7.27 21.79 0.73
N GLU A 2 7.26 22.19 -0.50
CA GLU A 2 6.04 22.22 -1.31
C GLU A 2 5.64 20.82 -1.76
N PHE A 3 4.34 20.63 -2.06
CA PHE A 3 3.82 19.34 -2.49
C PHE A 3 4.55 18.78 -3.71
N ASN A 4 4.93 19.64 -4.66
CA ASN A 4 5.65 19.21 -5.85
C ASN A 4 7.00 18.58 -5.52
N GLU A 5 7.72 19.15 -4.55
CA GLU A 5 9.00 18.62 -4.11
C GLU A 5 8.84 17.31 -3.37
N ILE A 6 7.83 17.23 -2.49
CA ILE A 6 7.51 16.01 -1.74
C ILE A 6 7.14 14.91 -2.71
N ARG A 7 6.32 15.23 -3.71
CA ARG A 7 5.89 14.28 -4.73
C ARG A 7 7.08 13.76 -5.54
N LYS A 8 8.00 14.63 -5.89
CA LYS A 8 9.22 14.27 -6.61
C LYS A 8 10.09 13.31 -5.79
N GLU A 9 10.27 13.63 -4.51
CA GLU A 9 11.01 12.75 -3.60
C GLU A 9 10.27 11.42 -3.37
N ALA A 10 8.95 11.46 -3.22
CA ALA A 10 8.15 10.26 -3.06
C ALA A 10 8.27 9.32 -4.28
N ASN A 11 8.30 9.89 -5.49
CA ASN A 11 8.51 9.09 -6.70
C ASN A 11 9.87 8.39 -6.71
N LYS A 12 10.91 9.05 -6.21
CA LYS A 12 12.22 8.41 -6.06
C LYS A 12 12.17 7.31 -5.00
N LYS A 13 11.55 7.59 -3.86
CA LYS A 13 11.46 6.65 -2.75
C LYS A 13 10.68 5.40 -3.11
N VAL A 14 9.56 5.53 -3.85
CA VAL A 14 8.77 4.36 -4.23
C VAL A 14 9.58 3.42 -5.11
N LEU A 15 10.38 3.95 -6.03
CA LEU A 15 11.23 3.12 -6.88
C LEU A 15 12.32 2.41 -6.08
N GLU A 16 12.90 3.09 -5.09
CA GLU A 16 13.88 2.49 -4.18
C GLU A 16 13.24 1.38 -3.34
N ILE A 17 12.06 1.64 -2.78
CA ILE A 17 11.31 0.65 -1.98
C ILE A 17 11.02 -0.59 -2.82
N MET A 18 10.48 -0.41 -4.01
CA MET A 18 10.15 -1.52 -4.90
C MET A 18 11.40 -2.29 -5.31
N SER A 19 12.51 -1.61 -5.54
CA SER A 19 13.78 -2.26 -5.85
C SER A 19 14.24 -3.15 -4.68
N ILE A 20 14.18 -2.64 -3.45
CA ILE A 20 14.55 -3.42 -2.26
C ILE A 20 13.67 -4.67 -2.13
N ILE A 21 12.36 -4.52 -2.27
CA ILE A 21 11.42 -5.63 -2.11
C ILE A 21 11.61 -6.64 -3.24
N ASN A 22 11.71 -6.18 -4.48
CA ASN A 22 11.71 -7.06 -5.66
C ASN A 22 13.05 -7.74 -5.92
N THR A 23 14.14 -7.26 -5.33
CA THR A 23 15.43 -7.91 -5.42
C THR A 23 15.72 -8.86 -4.25
N GLY A 24 14.78 -8.97 -3.32
CA GLY A 24 14.86 -9.97 -2.27
C GLY A 24 14.92 -11.37 -2.88
N ASN A 25 15.72 -12.22 -2.30
CA ASN A 25 16.18 -13.48 -2.91
C ASN A 25 15.16 -14.59 -2.99
N ASN A 26 13.92 -14.36 -2.73
CA ASN A 26 12.97 -15.44 -2.67
C ASN A 26 11.93 -15.29 -3.76
N PHE A 27 12.13 -15.98 -4.86
CA PHE A 27 11.30 -15.82 -6.05
C PHE A 27 10.07 -16.72 -6.09
N GLU A 28 9.86 -17.58 -5.09
CA GLU A 28 8.71 -18.50 -5.07
C GLU A 28 7.39 -17.74 -5.09
N TYR A 29 7.29 -16.66 -4.31
CA TYR A 29 6.06 -15.87 -4.27
C TYR A 29 5.83 -15.08 -5.57
N PHE A 30 6.87 -14.80 -6.35
CA PHE A 30 6.69 -14.10 -7.61
C PHE A 30 5.98 -14.94 -8.68
N SER A 31 6.01 -16.26 -8.58
CA SER A 31 5.28 -17.10 -9.52
C SER A 31 3.76 -16.94 -9.37
N ASP A 32 3.29 -16.55 -8.19
CA ASP A 32 1.87 -16.34 -7.88
C ASP A 32 1.46 -14.87 -8.07
N LEU A 33 2.41 -14.01 -8.36
CA LEU A 33 2.16 -12.58 -8.48
C LEU A 33 1.58 -12.25 -9.86
N ASP A 34 0.44 -11.58 -9.88
CA ASP A 34 -0.17 -11.08 -11.11
C ASP A 34 0.44 -9.74 -11.52
N SER A 35 0.46 -8.79 -10.61
CA SER A 35 0.93 -7.44 -10.90
C SER A 35 1.31 -6.69 -9.64
N ILE A 36 2.06 -5.61 -9.83
CA ILE A 36 2.41 -4.66 -8.78
C ILE A 36 1.95 -3.29 -9.25
N GLN A 37 1.21 -2.59 -8.40
CA GLN A 37 0.75 -1.23 -8.67
C GLN A 37 1.32 -0.32 -7.61
N TYR A 38 1.59 0.94 -7.97
CA TYR A 38 1.99 1.93 -6.99
C TYR A 38 1.38 3.29 -7.35
N ARG A 39 1.24 4.11 -6.33
CA ARG A 39 0.78 5.49 -6.50
C ARG A 39 1.39 6.39 -5.44
N ILE A 40 1.46 7.68 -5.78
CA ILE A 40 1.68 8.73 -4.79
C ILE A 40 0.31 9.39 -4.56
N LYS A 41 -0.08 9.53 -3.30
CA LYS A 41 -1.37 10.10 -2.92
C LYS A 41 -1.56 11.48 -3.56
N SER A 42 -2.75 11.76 -4.07
CA SER A 42 -3.04 13.06 -4.71
C SER A 42 -2.99 14.19 -3.70
N ASP A 43 -2.73 15.42 -4.17
CA ASP A 43 -2.65 16.59 -3.30
C ASP A 43 -3.95 16.79 -2.52
N ASN A 44 -5.10 16.66 -3.17
CA ASN A 44 -6.40 16.80 -2.49
C ASN A 44 -6.59 15.75 -1.41
N SER A 45 -6.19 14.51 -1.68
CA SER A 45 -6.29 13.43 -0.70
C SER A 45 -5.32 13.62 0.46
N ILE A 46 -4.12 14.14 0.19
CA ILE A 46 -3.15 14.49 1.22
C ILE A 46 -3.74 15.54 2.15
N ILE A 47 -4.29 16.61 1.59
CA ILE A 47 -4.89 17.70 2.36
C ILE A 47 -6.03 17.17 3.22
N ALA A 48 -6.92 16.36 2.66
CA ALA A 48 -8.04 15.78 3.39
C ALA A 48 -7.56 14.91 4.56
N THR A 49 -6.50 14.12 4.36
CA THR A 49 -5.93 13.28 5.42
C THR A 49 -5.26 14.14 6.50
N MET A 50 -4.55 15.20 6.11
CA MET A 50 -3.89 16.09 7.06
C MET A 50 -4.89 16.78 7.99
N GLN A 51 -6.11 17.02 7.54
CA GLN A 51 -7.17 17.54 8.40
C GLN A 51 -7.51 16.58 9.54
N LYS A 52 -7.25 15.29 9.36
CA LYS A 52 -7.51 14.26 10.38
C LYS A 52 -6.30 13.96 11.26
N VAL A 53 -5.10 13.96 10.67
CA VAL A 53 -3.88 13.52 11.37
C VAL A 53 -2.93 14.66 11.74
N GLY A 54 -3.26 15.91 11.37
CA GLY A 54 -2.44 17.08 11.65
C GLY A 54 -1.62 17.55 10.46
N ASP A 55 -0.90 18.65 10.66
CA ASP A 55 -0.23 19.38 9.55
C ASP A 55 1.06 18.76 9.03
N ASN A 56 1.52 17.66 9.66
CA ASN A 56 2.73 17.00 9.20
C ASN A 56 2.41 15.98 8.13
N ILE A 57 2.84 16.26 6.90
CA ILE A 57 2.60 15.39 5.74
C ILE A 57 3.19 13.98 5.95
N TYR A 58 4.26 13.86 6.75
CA TYR A 58 4.87 12.56 7.05
C TYR A 58 4.05 11.70 8.01
N ASN A 59 2.90 12.21 8.49
CA ASN A 59 1.91 11.42 9.22
C ASN A 59 0.82 10.87 8.31
N VAL A 60 0.86 11.18 7.02
CA VAL A 60 -0.06 10.61 6.03
C VAL A 60 0.43 9.21 5.67
N TYR A 61 -0.10 8.18 6.33
CA TYR A 61 0.44 6.81 6.30
C TYR A 61 0.51 6.19 4.90
N ASP A 62 -0.31 6.64 3.97
CA ASP A 62 -0.37 6.15 2.60
C ASP A 62 0.08 7.19 1.58
N LEU A 63 1.01 8.07 1.98
CA LEU A 63 1.64 9.02 1.07
C LEU A 63 2.17 8.29 -0.18
N ILE A 64 2.84 7.15 0.05
CA ILE A 64 3.21 6.19 -0.99
C ILE A 64 2.36 4.95 -0.79
N GLY A 65 1.72 4.48 -1.85
CA GLY A 65 0.95 3.23 -1.83
C GLY A 65 1.54 2.23 -2.81
N ILE A 66 1.76 1.00 -2.36
CA ILE A 66 2.22 -0.10 -3.21
C ILE A 66 1.28 -1.27 -3.00
N ARG A 67 0.78 -1.84 -4.08
CA ARG A 67 -0.16 -2.96 -4.03
C ARG A 67 0.40 -4.13 -4.79
N TYR A 68 0.55 -5.26 -4.08
CA TYR A 68 0.92 -6.54 -4.65
C TYR A 68 -0.35 -7.35 -4.87
N ILE A 69 -0.63 -7.66 -6.14
CA ILE A 69 -1.83 -8.40 -6.53
C ILE A 69 -1.40 -9.81 -6.92
N PHE A 70 -1.98 -10.80 -6.24
CA PHE A 70 -1.63 -12.20 -6.41
C PHE A 70 -2.76 -12.97 -7.08
N ASN A 71 -2.41 -13.91 -7.95
CA ASN A 71 -3.35 -14.92 -8.42
C ASN A 71 -3.71 -15.89 -7.29
N ASP A 72 -2.73 -16.18 -6.44
CA ASP A 72 -2.87 -17.07 -5.29
C ASP A 72 -2.09 -16.49 -4.10
N LEU A 73 -2.77 -16.27 -2.99
CA LEU A 73 -2.18 -15.70 -1.78
C LEU A 73 -1.44 -16.74 -0.91
N THR A 74 -1.35 -18.00 -1.33
CA THR A 74 -0.78 -19.07 -0.52
C THR A 74 0.59 -18.73 0.07
N ASN A 75 1.45 -18.07 -0.72
CA ASN A 75 2.83 -17.78 -0.33
C ASN A 75 3.07 -16.32 0.08
N TYR A 76 2.01 -15.57 0.37
CA TYR A 76 2.16 -14.14 0.69
C TYR A 76 3.03 -13.90 1.94
N LYS A 77 3.05 -14.86 2.87
CA LYS A 77 3.80 -14.73 4.13
C LYS A 77 5.29 -14.58 3.92
N GLN A 78 5.83 -15.19 2.89
CA GLN A 78 7.25 -15.08 2.56
C GLN A 78 7.61 -13.62 2.24
N LEU A 79 6.82 -12.98 1.40
CA LEU A 79 7.03 -11.57 1.05
C LEU A 79 6.76 -10.66 2.24
N LYS A 80 5.69 -10.93 2.99
CA LYS A 80 5.39 -10.17 4.21
C LYS A 80 6.56 -10.23 5.18
N ASP A 81 7.09 -11.41 5.46
CA ASP A 81 8.19 -11.58 6.42
C ASP A 81 9.46 -10.90 5.92
N TYR A 82 9.73 -10.96 4.62
CA TYR A 82 10.86 -10.28 4.03
C TYR A 82 10.78 -8.78 4.25
N ILE A 83 9.61 -8.18 4.04
CA ILE A 83 9.38 -6.75 4.24
C ILE A 83 9.49 -6.38 5.73
N VAL A 84 8.81 -7.12 6.58
CA VAL A 84 8.73 -6.83 8.02
C VAL A 84 10.08 -6.95 8.69
N ASN A 85 10.92 -7.89 8.26
CA ASN A 85 12.25 -8.11 8.83
C ASN A 85 13.36 -7.32 8.13
N ASN A 86 13.03 -6.56 7.10
CA ASN A 86 14.03 -5.80 6.37
C ASN A 86 14.46 -4.55 7.15
N PRO A 87 15.77 -4.38 7.43
CA PRO A 87 16.23 -3.25 8.24
C PRO A 87 16.05 -1.88 7.59
N ASN A 88 15.79 -1.83 6.29
CA ASN A 88 15.55 -0.56 5.60
C ASN A 88 14.18 0.03 5.91
N PHE A 89 13.25 -0.76 6.47
CA PHE A 89 11.88 -0.34 6.71
C PHE A 89 11.57 -0.28 8.20
N GLU A 90 10.95 0.82 8.62
CA GLU A 90 10.39 0.94 9.97
C GLU A 90 8.91 0.54 9.90
N ILE A 91 8.57 -0.58 10.51
CA ILE A 91 7.19 -1.07 10.52
C ILE A 91 6.39 -0.31 11.58
N VAL A 92 5.32 0.35 11.16
CA VAL A 92 4.48 1.13 12.05
C VAL A 92 3.28 0.31 12.52
N GLU A 93 2.60 -0.36 11.58
CA GLU A 93 1.39 -1.12 11.89
C GLU A 93 1.15 -2.17 10.81
N ILE A 94 0.62 -3.33 11.22
CA ILE A 94 0.18 -4.37 10.30
C ILE A 94 -1.29 -4.63 10.57
N LYS A 95 -2.12 -4.53 9.52
CA LYS A 95 -3.55 -4.83 9.59
C LYS A 95 -3.86 -5.98 8.66
N ASN A 96 -4.22 -7.12 9.24
CA ASN A 96 -4.51 -8.32 8.46
C ASN A 96 -6.02 -8.55 8.38
N TYR A 97 -6.60 -8.24 7.23
CA TYR A 97 -8.02 -8.44 6.95
C TYR A 97 -8.28 -9.64 6.04
N LEU A 98 -7.27 -10.49 5.82
CA LEU A 98 -7.37 -11.59 4.85
C LEU A 98 -8.39 -12.65 5.25
N GLN A 99 -8.53 -12.92 6.54
CA GLN A 99 -9.44 -13.95 7.02
C GLN A 99 -10.85 -13.43 7.29
N ASP A 100 -10.95 -12.37 8.08
CA ASP A 100 -12.24 -11.89 8.59
C ASP A 100 -12.78 -10.68 7.85
N GLY A 101 -12.00 -10.09 6.96
CA GLY A 101 -12.36 -8.85 6.29
C GLY A 101 -12.17 -7.62 7.16
N HIS A 102 -12.43 -6.46 6.59
CA HIS A 102 -12.38 -5.18 7.29
C HIS A 102 -13.62 -5.03 8.19
N PRO A 103 -13.50 -4.47 9.40
CA PRO A 103 -14.65 -4.30 10.29
C PRO A 103 -15.84 -3.55 9.67
N GLU A 104 -15.58 -2.61 8.76
CA GLU A 104 -16.62 -1.83 8.09
C GLU A 104 -17.03 -2.42 6.74
N ASP A 105 -16.28 -3.38 6.21
CA ASP A 105 -16.57 -4.07 4.96
C ASP A 105 -16.00 -5.50 5.02
N PRO A 106 -16.80 -6.48 5.50
CA PRO A 106 -16.32 -7.85 5.64
C PRO A 106 -15.89 -8.52 4.33
N ASN A 107 -16.27 -7.97 3.20
CA ASN A 107 -15.87 -8.48 1.89
C ASN A 107 -14.50 -7.95 1.44
N TYR A 108 -14.00 -6.93 2.10
CA TYR A 108 -12.67 -6.39 1.81
C TYR A 108 -11.62 -7.23 2.52
N LYS A 109 -10.87 -8.02 1.75
CA LYS A 109 -9.86 -8.95 2.28
C LYS A 109 -8.50 -8.59 1.72
N ALA A 110 -7.66 -8.02 2.56
CA ALA A 110 -6.31 -7.60 2.21
C ALA A 110 -5.42 -7.58 3.45
N LEU A 111 -4.13 -7.58 3.23
CA LEU A 111 -3.13 -7.32 4.26
C LEU A 111 -2.55 -5.93 4.01
N HIS A 112 -2.49 -5.11 5.04
CA HIS A 112 -1.89 -3.79 4.98
C HIS A 112 -0.66 -3.74 5.88
N ILE A 113 0.47 -3.32 5.33
CA ILE A 113 1.68 -3.03 6.10
C ILE A 113 1.93 -1.53 5.99
N ARG A 114 1.80 -0.84 7.10
CA ARG A 114 2.15 0.58 7.20
C ARG A 114 3.57 0.68 7.69
N MET A 115 4.42 1.37 6.93
CA MET A 115 5.85 1.46 7.24
C MET A 115 6.40 2.81 6.84
N LYS A 116 7.64 3.07 7.21
CA LYS A 116 8.39 4.26 6.77
C LYS A 116 9.71 3.82 6.16
N TYR A 117 10.08 4.51 5.09
CA TYR A 117 11.37 4.36 4.43
C TYR A 117 12.00 5.73 4.33
N HIS A 118 13.15 5.94 4.99
CA HIS A 118 13.79 7.25 5.08
C HIS A 118 12.78 8.35 5.41
N ASN A 119 11.95 8.08 6.43
CA ASN A 119 10.92 8.97 6.93
C ASN A 119 9.68 9.13 6.02
N PHE A 120 9.68 8.56 4.83
CA PHE A 120 8.51 8.61 3.93
C PHE A 120 7.54 7.49 4.30
N PRO A 121 6.29 7.85 4.62
CA PRO A 121 5.27 6.85 4.91
C PRO A 121 4.89 6.07 3.66
N CYS A 122 4.73 4.77 3.83
CA CYS A 122 4.34 3.87 2.75
C CYS A 122 3.38 2.82 3.28
N GLU A 123 2.28 2.59 2.56
CA GLU A 123 1.39 1.48 2.83
C GLU A 123 1.56 0.44 1.74
N VAL A 124 1.93 -0.77 2.13
CA VAL A 124 2.01 -1.91 1.22
C VAL A 124 0.79 -2.78 1.43
N GLU A 125 0.06 -3.07 0.35
CA GLU A 125 -1.14 -3.90 0.39
C GLU A 125 -0.92 -5.19 -0.38
N PHE A 126 -1.42 -6.30 0.16
CA PHE A 126 -1.48 -7.60 -0.51
C PHE A 126 -2.94 -7.98 -0.67
N MET A 127 -3.33 -8.35 -1.89
CA MET A 127 -4.68 -8.85 -2.17
C MET A 127 -4.66 -9.75 -3.40
N ASP A 128 -5.73 -10.51 -3.61
CA ASP A 128 -5.85 -11.30 -4.83
C ASP A 128 -6.47 -10.49 -5.96
N VAL A 129 -6.47 -11.08 -7.16
CA VAL A 129 -6.98 -10.43 -8.38
C VAL A 129 -8.44 -10.03 -8.24
N LYS A 130 -9.26 -10.90 -7.65
CA LYS A 130 -10.69 -10.62 -7.50
C LYS A 130 -10.93 -9.43 -6.58
N MET A 131 -10.17 -9.35 -5.49
CA MET A 131 -10.28 -8.22 -4.56
C MET A 131 -9.81 -6.93 -5.24
N ALA A 132 -8.73 -6.98 -6.01
CA ALA A 132 -8.24 -5.81 -6.73
C ALA A 132 -9.27 -5.29 -7.73
N GLU A 133 -9.94 -6.16 -8.47
CA GLU A 133 -11.01 -5.80 -9.39
C GLU A 133 -12.19 -5.17 -8.64
N HIS A 134 -12.58 -5.74 -7.51
CA HIS A 134 -13.65 -5.22 -6.67
C HIS A 134 -13.34 -3.80 -6.17
N VAL A 135 -12.12 -3.57 -5.70
CA VAL A 135 -11.69 -2.27 -5.20
C VAL A 135 -11.72 -1.21 -6.29
N VAL A 136 -11.24 -1.53 -7.49
CA VAL A 136 -11.27 -0.61 -8.62
C VAL A 136 -12.71 -0.23 -8.98
N LYS A 137 -13.61 -1.21 -9.06
CA LYS A 137 -15.02 -0.99 -9.37
C LYS A 137 -15.69 -0.12 -8.30
N THR A 138 -15.52 -0.45 -7.05
CA THR A 138 -16.11 0.29 -5.93
C THR A 138 -15.60 1.73 -5.90
N HIS A 139 -14.31 1.92 -6.13
CA HIS A 139 -13.71 3.25 -6.14
C HIS A 139 -14.25 4.10 -7.30
N ALA A 140 -14.42 3.51 -8.48
CA ALA A 140 -15.00 4.19 -9.64
C ALA A 140 -16.45 4.60 -9.36
N GLU A 141 -17.27 3.72 -8.76
CA GLU A 141 -18.64 4.02 -8.37
C GLU A 141 -18.68 5.17 -7.37
N TYR A 142 -17.79 5.17 -6.39
CA TYR A 142 -17.68 6.23 -5.39
C TYR A 142 -17.34 7.57 -6.06
N LYS A 143 -16.35 7.60 -6.95
CA LYS A 143 -15.94 8.82 -7.67
C LYS A 143 -17.07 9.38 -8.54
N ASN A 144 -17.90 8.52 -9.09
CA ASN A 144 -19.02 8.93 -9.92
C ASN A 144 -20.27 9.31 -9.09
N GLY A 145 -20.16 9.27 -7.78
CA GLY A 145 -21.26 9.64 -6.89
C GLY A 145 -22.32 8.58 -6.75
N LEU A 146 -22.06 7.36 -7.17
CA LEU A 146 -23.00 6.24 -7.07
C LEU A 146 -23.02 5.65 -5.65
N LEU A 147 -21.91 5.79 -4.92
CA LEU A 147 -21.79 5.36 -3.54
C LEU A 147 -21.42 6.58 -2.69
N LYS A 148 -22.35 7.03 -1.90
CA LYS A 148 -22.14 8.17 -1.00
C LYS A 148 -22.43 7.79 0.44
#